data_698f68084800e8df1c48d0b183c0e808
#
_entry.id   698f68084800e8df1c48d0b183c0e808
#
_cell.length_a   1.000
_cell.length_b   1.000
_cell.length_c   1.000
_cell.angle_alpha   90.00
_cell.angle_beta   90.00
_cell.angle_gamma   90.00
#
_symmetry.space_group_name_H-M   'P 1'
#
loop_
_entity.id
_entity.type
_entity.pdbx_description
1 polymer ?
#
loop_
_entity_poly.entity_id
_entity_poly.type
_entity_poly.pdbx_seq_one_letter_code
_entity_poly.pdbx_strand_id
1 'polypeptide(L)'
;DEFVIPAYNENVDGTIVDGDSVIFMNFRPDRAIQISTVITNPYFYEHPALKDDGTPAYKAYVPAVALKDITYVCTMKYADSVKGEIAFALPKLTNTLGEVLANRGFKQLRIAETEKYAHVTFFFDGTVNYDGVEKPELTGCRRVLINSPKVATYDLQPEMSAYLVRDALIKELDKGDL
;
A
#
# COMPACT_ATOMS: atom_id res chain seq x y z
N ASP A 1 14.18 10.66 -2.80
CA ASP A 1 14.92 9.63 -3.52
C ASP A 1 14.93 8.34 -2.72
N GLU A 2 14.47 7.23 -3.33
CA GLU A 2 14.37 5.91 -2.70
C GLU A 2 15.74 5.25 -2.43
N PHE A 3 16.82 5.85 -2.90
CA PHE A 3 18.18 5.34 -2.73
C PHE A 3 18.99 6.08 -1.67
N VAL A 4 18.37 6.93 -0.86
CA VAL A 4 19.05 7.57 0.27
C VAL A 4 19.47 6.50 1.27
N ILE A 5 20.78 6.42 1.52
CA ILE A 5 21.34 5.49 2.49
C ILE A 5 21.05 6.03 3.90
N PRO A 6 20.48 5.22 4.79
CA PRO A 6 20.26 5.62 6.18
C PRO A 6 21.57 6.05 6.84
N ALA A 7 21.53 7.17 7.55
CA ALA A 7 22.67 7.70 8.29
C ALA A 7 22.23 8.06 9.71
N TYR A 8 23.11 7.87 10.67
CA TYR A 8 22.90 8.24 12.07
C TYR A 8 24.12 8.98 12.61
N ASN A 9 23.90 9.78 13.66
CA ASN A 9 24.98 10.50 14.32
C ASN A 9 25.55 9.65 15.46
N GLU A 10 26.77 9.16 15.30
CA GLU A 10 27.45 8.31 16.30
C GLU A 10 27.73 9.02 17.64
N ASN A 11 27.68 10.34 17.68
CA ASN A 11 27.94 11.12 18.89
C ASN A 11 26.67 11.37 19.73
N VAL A 12 25.51 10.89 19.30
CA VAL A 12 24.22 11.07 19.97
C VAL A 12 23.53 9.73 20.05
N ASP A 13 23.15 9.33 21.26
CA ASP A 13 22.27 8.18 21.43
C ASP A 13 20.83 8.61 21.06
N GLY A 14 20.40 8.26 19.86
CA GLY A 14 19.07 8.51 19.32
C GLY A 14 18.27 7.22 19.12
N THR A 15 18.69 6.14 19.79
CA THR A 15 18.01 4.85 19.71
C THR A 15 16.66 4.90 20.42
N ILE A 16 15.61 4.40 19.76
CA ILE A 16 14.31 4.22 20.40
C ILE A 16 14.41 3.05 21.39
N VAL A 17 14.00 3.25 22.63
CA VAL A 17 14.03 2.26 23.71
C VAL A 17 12.65 2.07 24.35
N ASP A 18 12.48 1.02 25.14
CA ASP A 18 11.26 0.81 25.91
C ASP A 18 11.00 1.98 26.85
N GLY A 19 9.75 2.44 26.92
CA GLY A 19 9.31 3.64 27.63
C GLY A 19 9.23 4.90 26.79
N ASP A 20 9.76 4.86 25.56
CA ASP A 20 9.69 6.02 24.66
C ASP A 20 8.30 6.22 24.05
N SER A 21 8.04 7.48 23.67
CA SER A 21 6.86 7.88 22.91
C SER A 21 7.26 8.35 21.52
N VAL A 22 6.66 7.76 20.51
CA VAL A 22 6.93 8.04 19.09
C VAL A 22 5.68 8.60 18.41
N ILE A 23 5.78 9.79 17.83
CA ILE A 23 4.74 10.35 16.96
C ILE A 23 5.23 10.24 15.51
N PHE A 24 4.58 9.36 14.74
CA PHE A 24 4.94 9.13 13.34
C PHE A 24 4.12 10.02 12.43
N MET A 25 4.67 11.20 12.10
CA MET A 25 4.00 12.24 11.32
C MET A 25 4.07 11.94 9.81
N ASN A 26 3.35 10.93 9.38
CA ASN A 26 3.25 10.56 7.98
C ASN A 26 1.82 10.11 7.66
N PHE A 27 1.15 10.79 6.73
CA PHE A 27 -0.21 10.46 6.30
C PHE A 27 -0.26 9.67 4.98
N ARG A 28 0.88 9.25 4.44
CA ARG A 28 0.96 8.35 3.29
C ARG A 28 1.29 6.94 3.76
N PRO A 29 0.37 5.96 3.58
CA PRO A 29 0.51 4.66 4.24
C PRO A 29 1.52 3.71 3.59
N ASP A 30 1.81 3.82 2.29
CA ASP A 30 2.51 2.81 1.49
C ASP A 30 3.84 2.31 2.10
N ARG A 31 4.77 3.21 2.46
CA ARG A 31 6.03 2.83 3.12
C ARG A 31 5.95 2.94 4.65
N ALA A 32 5.01 3.75 5.17
CA ALA A 32 4.78 3.87 6.61
C ALA A 32 4.39 2.51 7.23
N ILE A 33 3.65 1.66 6.51
CA ILE A 33 3.28 0.32 6.93
C ILE A 33 4.50 -0.50 7.33
N GLN A 34 5.56 -0.49 6.53
CA GLN A 34 6.75 -1.33 6.74
C GLN A 34 7.44 -0.99 8.05
N ILE A 35 7.86 0.25 8.23
CA ILE A 35 8.59 0.67 9.43
C ILE A 35 7.72 0.62 10.69
N SER A 36 6.47 1.08 10.60
CA SER A 36 5.56 1.06 11.75
C SER A 36 5.22 -0.36 12.19
N THR A 37 5.03 -1.31 11.25
CA THR A 37 4.81 -2.72 11.59
C THR A 37 6.01 -3.31 12.31
N VAL A 38 7.22 -3.07 11.82
CA VAL A 38 8.44 -3.60 12.45
C VAL A 38 8.62 -3.07 13.88
N ILE A 39 8.32 -1.78 14.09
CA ILE A 39 8.47 -1.16 15.42
C ILE A 39 7.38 -1.62 16.39
N THR A 40 6.13 -1.78 15.93
CA THR A 40 4.98 -1.97 16.83
C THR A 40 4.48 -3.41 16.93
N ASN A 41 4.90 -4.30 16.04
CA ASN A 41 4.32 -5.64 15.95
C ASN A 41 5.38 -6.73 15.78
N PRO A 42 6.05 -7.15 16.88
CA PRO A 42 7.03 -8.22 16.81
C PRO A 42 6.45 -9.55 16.30
N TYR A 43 5.19 -9.85 16.57
CA TYR A 43 4.52 -11.05 16.07
C TYR A 43 4.57 -11.18 14.55
N PHE A 44 4.50 -10.06 13.83
CA PHE A 44 4.47 -10.04 12.37
C PHE A 44 5.75 -10.61 11.72
N TYR A 45 6.93 -10.31 12.27
CA TYR A 45 8.19 -10.84 11.73
C TYR A 45 8.60 -12.17 12.34
N GLU A 46 8.07 -12.51 13.51
CA GLU A 46 8.23 -13.84 14.14
C GLU A 46 7.35 -14.89 13.45
N HIS A 47 6.22 -14.46 12.85
CA HIS A 47 5.23 -15.33 12.22
C HIS A 47 4.92 -14.82 10.78
N PRO A 48 5.87 -14.91 9.84
CA PRO A 48 5.63 -14.46 8.47
C PRO A 48 4.55 -15.31 7.80
N ALA A 49 3.72 -14.67 6.97
CA ALA A 49 2.78 -15.39 6.13
C ALA A 49 3.53 -16.39 5.24
N LEU A 50 2.93 -17.56 5.03
CA LEU A 50 3.50 -18.62 4.21
C LEU A 50 2.82 -18.63 2.84
N LYS A 51 3.58 -19.01 1.81
CA LYS A 51 3.05 -19.37 0.49
C LYS A 51 2.45 -20.77 0.54
N ASP A 52 1.79 -21.19 -0.54
CA ASP A 52 1.19 -22.53 -0.68
C ASP A 52 2.22 -23.66 -0.55
N ASP A 53 3.49 -23.39 -0.85
CA ASP A 53 4.61 -24.32 -0.69
C ASP A 53 5.21 -24.37 0.72
N GLY A 54 4.64 -23.64 1.69
CA GLY A 54 5.10 -23.57 3.07
C GLY A 54 6.31 -22.67 3.30
N THR A 55 6.83 -22.02 2.26
CA THR A 55 7.92 -21.05 2.40
C THR A 55 7.39 -19.66 2.80
N PRO A 56 8.18 -18.81 3.52
CA PRO A 56 7.76 -17.45 3.82
C PRO A 56 7.43 -16.65 2.56
N ALA A 57 6.28 -15.98 2.57
CA ALA A 57 5.82 -15.15 1.46
C ALA A 57 6.72 -13.93 1.23
N TYR A 58 7.44 -13.51 2.27
CA TYR A 58 8.39 -12.39 2.23
C TYR A 58 9.51 -12.65 3.23
N LYS A 59 10.65 -12.01 2.99
CA LYS A 59 11.75 -11.96 3.97
C LYS A 59 11.48 -10.82 4.93
N ALA A 60 11.01 -11.15 6.13
CA ALA A 60 10.81 -10.14 7.16
C ALA A 60 12.16 -9.59 7.67
N TYR A 61 12.21 -8.29 7.94
CA TYR A 61 13.28 -7.70 8.72
C TYR A 61 13.05 -8.03 10.19
N VAL A 62 14.06 -8.61 10.83
CA VAL A 62 14.04 -8.90 12.26
C VAL A 62 14.95 -7.89 12.97
N PRO A 63 14.42 -6.98 13.80
CA PRO A 63 15.25 -6.03 14.53
C PRO A 63 16.15 -6.73 15.55
N ALA A 64 17.34 -6.18 15.80
CA ALA A 64 18.25 -6.70 16.81
C ALA A 64 17.67 -6.63 18.24
N VAL A 65 16.80 -5.64 18.49
CA VAL A 65 16.08 -5.45 19.75
C VAL A 65 14.60 -5.25 19.41
N ALA A 66 13.74 -6.09 19.96
CA ALA A 66 12.29 -5.92 19.88
C ALA A 66 11.82 -4.99 20.99
N LEU A 67 11.18 -3.89 20.62
CA LEU A 67 10.55 -2.97 21.56
C LEU A 67 9.26 -3.59 22.11
N LYS A 68 9.02 -3.47 23.41
CA LYS A 68 7.87 -4.09 24.08
C LYS A 68 6.95 -3.07 24.76
N ASP A 69 7.51 -1.95 25.17
CA ASP A 69 6.80 -0.93 25.93
C ASP A 69 7.08 0.45 25.31
N ILE A 70 6.42 0.73 24.20
CA ILE A 70 6.48 2.05 23.55
C ILE A 70 5.07 2.59 23.33
N THR A 71 4.92 3.89 23.44
CA THR A 71 3.73 4.59 22.96
C THR A 71 3.96 5.03 21.52
N TYR A 72 3.30 4.39 20.55
CA TYR A 72 3.46 4.71 19.14
C TYR A 72 2.17 5.30 18.57
N VAL A 73 2.24 6.54 18.10
CA VAL A 73 1.09 7.27 17.54
C VAL A 73 1.26 7.45 16.03
N CYS A 74 0.38 6.85 15.27
CA CYS A 74 0.28 7.02 13.82
C CYS A 74 -0.56 8.25 13.50
N THR A 75 -0.18 9.02 12.49
CA THR A 75 -1.04 10.12 11.99
C THR A 75 -2.39 9.59 11.53
N MET A 76 -2.41 8.44 10.85
CA MET A 76 -3.62 7.76 10.39
C MET A 76 -3.46 6.24 10.47
N LYS A 77 -4.52 5.49 10.28
CA LYS A 77 -4.45 4.03 10.16
C LYS A 77 -3.67 3.65 8.89
N TYR A 78 -2.56 2.95 9.04
CA TYR A 78 -1.77 2.47 7.89
C TYR A 78 -2.18 1.07 7.46
N ALA A 79 -2.26 0.12 8.41
CA ALA A 79 -2.71 -1.25 8.20
C ALA A 79 -3.03 -1.91 9.55
N ASP A 80 -3.68 -3.08 9.53
CA ASP A 80 -3.97 -3.86 10.74
C ASP A 80 -2.72 -4.50 11.36
N SER A 81 -1.64 -4.61 10.58
CA SER A 81 -0.34 -5.06 11.09
C SER A 81 0.34 -4.05 12.02
N VAL A 82 -0.02 -2.77 11.95
CA VAL A 82 0.51 -1.71 12.82
C VAL A 82 -0.29 -1.65 14.12
N LYS A 83 0.37 -1.75 15.27
CA LYS A 83 -0.24 -1.80 16.60
C LYS A 83 -0.06 -0.49 17.39
N GLY A 84 -0.12 0.64 16.69
CA GLY A 84 -0.05 1.97 17.30
C GLY A 84 -1.42 2.63 17.46
N GLU A 85 -1.46 3.68 18.28
CA GLU A 85 -2.61 4.57 18.39
C GLU A 85 -2.79 5.38 17.10
N ILE A 86 -4.01 5.83 16.81
CA ILE A 86 -4.33 6.58 15.58
C ILE A 86 -4.77 7.99 15.99
N ALA A 87 -4.00 9.01 15.56
CA ALA A 87 -4.32 10.40 15.87
C ALA A 87 -5.56 10.89 15.10
N PHE A 88 -5.66 10.56 13.82
CA PHE A 88 -6.76 11.01 12.96
C PHE A 88 -7.36 9.82 12.20
N ALA A 89 -8.61 9.50 12.53
CA ALA A 89 -9.36 8.54 11.77
C ALA A 89 -9.79 9.13 10.41
N LEU A 90 -9.62 8.37 9.33
CA LEU A 90 -10.10 8.80 8.02
C LEU A 90 -11.64 8.67 7.96
N PRO A 91 -12.35 9.68 7.47
CA PRO A 91 -13.77 9.56 7.23
C PRO A 91 -14.05 8.52 6.13
N LYS A 92 -15.13 7.76 6.29
CA LYS A 92 -15.59 6.85 5.24
C LYS A 92 -16.02 7.69 4.02
N LEU A 93 -15.33 7.53 2.91
CA LEU A 93 -15.72 8.18 1.66
C LEU A 93 -16.90 7.43 1.03
N THR A 94 -17.91 8.19 0.65
CA THR A 94 -19.10 7.71 -0.07
C THR A 94 -19.34 8.60 -1.28
N ASN A 95 -20.08 8.11 -2.25
CA ASN A 95 -20.33 8.81 -3.51
C ASN A 95 -19.04 9.16 -4.27
N THR A 96 -18.08 8.26 -4.24
CA THR A 96 -16.91 8.38 -5.12
C THR A 96 -17.37 8.32 -6.58
N LEU A 97 -16.57 8.83 -7.50
CA LEU A 97 -16.93 8.81 -8.93
C LEU A 97 -17.28 7.39 -9.39
N GLY A 98 -16.50 6.39 -8.97
CA GLY A 98 -16.76 4.99 -9.29
C GLY A 98 -18.12 4.51 -8.80
N GLU A 99 -18.48 4.82 -7.56
CA GLU A 99 -19.79 4.48 -6.98
C GLU A 99 -20.94 5.18 -7.72
N VAL A 100 -20.79 6.46 -8.03
CA VAL A 100 -21.82 7.24 -8.74
C VAL A 100 -22.07 6.67 -10.13
N LEU A 101 -21.02 6.31 -10.87
CA LEU A 101 -21.12 5.71 -12.19
C LEU A 101 -21.76 4.30 -12.12
N ALA A 102 -21.32 3.46 -11.17
CA ALA A 102 -21.88 2.13 -10.97
C ALA A 102 -23.36 2.17 -10.61
N ASN A 103 -23.75 3.06 -9.69
CA ASN A 103 -25.16 3.24 -9.28
C ASN A 103 -26.07 3.74 -10.41
N ARG A 104 -25.51 4.38 -11.44
CA ARG A 104 -26.22 4.79 -12.65
C ARG A 104 -26.15 3.76 -13.78
N GLY A 105 -25.57 2.60 -13.54
CA GLY A 105 -25.48 1.51 -14.52
C GLY A 105 -24.39 1.73 -15.59
N PHE A 106 -23.51 2.71 -15.42
CA PHE A 106 -22.38 2.89 -16.32
C PHE A 106 -21.32 1.81 -16.11
N LYS A 107 -20.78 1.32 -17.21
CA LYS A 107 -19.62 0.44 -17.19
C LYS A 107 -18.33 1.24 -17.08
N GLN A 108 -17.33 0.66 -16.43
CA GLN A 108 -16.07 1.31 -16.16
C GLN A 108 -14.92 0.35 -16.43
N LEU A 109 -13.81 0.88 -16.92
CA LEU A 109 -12.54 0.17 -17.03
C LEU A 109 -11.47 0.86 -16.18
N ARG A 110 -10.80 0.10 -15.32
CA ARG A 110 -9.61 0.52 -14.59
C ARG A 110 -8.44 -0.27 -15.14
N ILE A 111 -7.52 0.42 -15.80
CA ILE A 111 -6.35 -0.21 -16.41
C ILE A 111 -5.11 0.58 -16.08
N ALA A 112 -4.08 -0.11 -15.61
CA ALA A 112 -2.77 0.46 -15.36
C ALA A 112 -1.72 -0.63 -15.26
N GLU A 113 -0.46 -0.24 -15.34
CA GLU A 113 0.64 -1.11 -14.96
C GLU A 113 0.81 -1.17 -13.44
N THR A 114 1.57 -2.15 -12.94
CA THR A 114 1.71 -2.51 -11.52
C THR A 114 1.91 -1.30 -10.62
N GLU A 115 2.83 -0.40 -10.98
CA GLU A 115 3.17 0.79 -10.17
C GLU A 115 2.01 1.78 -9.98
N LYS A 116 1.03 1.77 -10.85
CA LYS A 116 -0.12 2.68 -10.84
C LYS A 116 -1.47 1.98 -10.66
N TYR A 117 -1.47 0.65 -10.60
CA TYR A 117 -2.72 -0.11 -10.48
C TYR A 117 -3.52 0.24 -9.22
N ALA A 118 -2.86 0.31 -8.07
CA ALA A 118 -3.51 0.72 -6.83
C ALA A 118 -4.09 2.15 -6.90
N HIS A 119 -3.46 3.05 -7.67
CA HIS A 119 -3.93 4.42 -7.82
C HIS A 119 -5.23 4.52 -8.61
N VAL A 120 -5.40 3.71 -9.67
CA VAL A 120 -6.61 3.71 -10.50
C VAL A 120 -7.71 2.79 -9.97
N THR A 121 -7.44 1.97 -8.97
CA THR A 121 -8.41 1.07 -8.33
C THR A 121 -8.67 1.49 -6.89
N PHE A 122 -7.86 1.03 -5.99
CA PHE A 122 -7.97 1.19 -4.55
C PHE A 122 -8.03 2.65 -4.09
N PHE A 123 -7.06 3.49 -4.48
CA PHE A 123 -7.06 4.90 -4.08
C PHE A 123 -8.16 5.71 -4.76
N PHE A 124 -8.46 5.40 -6.01
CA PHE A 124 -9.51 6.08 -6.76
C PHE A 124 -10.92 5.82 -6.19
N ASP A 125 -11.14 4.62 -5.68
CA ASP A 125 -12.41 4.23 -5.06
C ASP A 125 -12.52 4.64 -3.58
N GLY A 126 -11.55 5.43 -3.08
CA GLY A 126 -11.59 6.03 -1.76
C GLY A 126 -11.06 5.15 -0.64
N THR A 127 -10.14 4.27 -0.98
CA THR A 127 -9.40 3.41 -0.06
C THR A 127 -10.23 2.43 0.79
N VAL A 128 -9.57 1.83 1.77
CA VAL A 128 -10.10 0.74 2.62
C VAL A 128 -11.26 1.17 3.47
N ASN A 129 -12.17 0.27 3.71
CA ASN A 129 -13.02 0.35 4.88
C ASN A 129 -12.18 0.35 6.15
N TYR A 130 -12.66 1.00 7.21
CA TYR A 130 -11.97 1.12 8.51
C TYR A 130 -11.60 -0.22 9.16
N ASP A 131 -12.20 -1.31 8.72
CA ASP A 131 -11.97 -2.68 9.17
C ASP A 131 -10.83 -3.38 8.41
N GLY A 132 -10.13 -2.67 7.52
CA GLY A 132 -9.03 -3.23 6.73
C GLY A 132 -9.51 -4.07 5.53
N VAL A 133 -10.80 -4.20 5.33
CA VAL A 133 -11.36 -4.92 4.19
C VAL A 133 -11.38 -4.03 2.97
N GLU A 134 -10.76 -4.48 1.89
CA GLU A 134 -10.82 -3.80 0.59
C GLU A 134 -12.28 -3.65 0.17
N LYS A 135 -12.67 -2.45 -0.31
CA LYS A 135 -14.01 -2.27 -0.85
C LYS A 135 -14.26 -3.29 -1.95
N PRO A 136 -15.43 -3.93 -1.97
CA PRO A 136 -15.77 -4.88 -3.02
C PRO A 136 -15.70 -4.20 -4.40
N GLU A 137 -15.43 -4.99 -5.40
CA GLU A 137 -15.39 -4.52 -6.77
C GLU A 137 -16.74 -3.89 -7.15
N LEU A 138 -16.71 -2.70 -7.72
CA LEU A 138 -17.92 -1.99 -8.11
C LEU A 138 -18.61 -2.71 -9.28
N THR A 139 -19.92 -2.82 -9.23
CA THR A 139 -20.72 -3.41 -10.31
C THR A 139 -20.45 -2.70 -11.63
N GLY A 140 -20.16 -3.47 -12.69
CA GLY A 140 -19.82 -2.94 -14.01
C GLY A 140 -18.42 -2.35 -14.11
N CYS A 141 -17.57 -2.47 -13.09
CA CYS A 141 -16.19 -2.02 -13.11
C CYS A 141 -15.26 -3.19 -13.40
N ARG A 142 -14.64 -3.18 -14.57
CA ARG A 142 -13.60 -4.16 -14.95
C ARG A 142 -12.22 -3.62 -14.63
N ARG A 143 -11.35 -4.45 -14.10
CA ARG A 143 -9.98 -4.12 -13.73
C ARG A 143 -8.99 -4.93 -14.58
N VAL A 144 -8.01 -4.25 -15.15
CA VAL A 144 -6.95 -4.86 -15.97
C VAL A 144 -5.59 -4.41 -15.46
N LEU A 145 -4.82 -5.37 -14.99
CA LEU A 145 -3.45 -5.15 -14.53
C LEU A 145 -2.47 -5.54 -15.65
N ILE A 146 -1.56 -4.63 -15.96
CA ILE A 146 -0.40 -4.88 -16.82
C ILE A 146 0.85 -4.90 -15.95
N ASN A 147 1.72 -5.87 -16.15
CA ASN A 147 2.95 -5.92 -15.35
C ASN A 147 3.89 -4.79 -15.77
N SER A 148 4.44 -4.09 -14.79
CA SER A 148 5.53 -3.14 -15.01
C SER A 148 6.81 -3.89 -15.44
N PRO A 149 7.72 -3.26 -16.18
CA PRO A 149 8.97 -3.89 -16.61
C PRO A 149 9.84 -4.23 -15.42
N LYS A 150 10.56 -5.35 -15.50
CA LYS A 150 11.51 -5.80 -14.48
C LYS A 150 12.87 -5.19 -14.70
N VAL A 151 13.01 -3.90 -14.40
CA VAL A 151 14.27 -3.15 -14.46
C VAL A 151 14.65 -2.65 -13.06
N ALA A 152 15.93 -2.38 -12.84
CA ALA A 152 16.40 -1.90 -11.53
C ALA A 152 15.83 -0.52 -11.20
N THR A 153 15.75 0.36 -12.20
CA THR A 153 15.21 1.72 -12.10
C THR A 153 14.52 2.07 -13.43
N TYR A 154 13.47 2.87 -13.40
CA TYR A 154 12.65 3.15 -14.59
C TYR A 154 13.26 4.16 -15.57
N ASP A 155 14.36 4.82 -15.21
CA ASP A 155 15.18 5.57 -16.16
C ASP A 155 15.84 4.68 -17.22
N LEU A 156 16.00 3.38 -16.92
CA LEU A 156 16.47 2.38 -17.88
C LEU A 156 15.41 1.97 -18.91
N GLN A 157 14.15 2.22 -18.63
CA GLN A 157 13.01 1.99 -19.51
C GLN A 157 11.91 3.03 -19.22
N PRO A 158 12.10 4.30 -19.65
CA PRO A 158 11.23 5.41 -19.25
C PRO A 158 9.78 5.30 -19.76
N GLU A 159 9.56 4.61 -20.90
CA GLU A 159 8.22 4.30 -21.40
C GLU A 159 7.49 3.25 -20.55
N MET A 160 8.21 2.53 -19.68
CA MET A 160 7.68 1.48 -18.83
C MET A 160 6.81 0.47 -19.63
N SER A 161 5.55 0.26 -19.24
CA SER A 161 4.61 -0.62 -19.94
C SER A 161 3.55 0.14 -20.75
N ALA A 162 3.80 1.41 -21.12
CA ALA A 162 2.82 2.26 -21.78
C ALA A 162 2.22 1.65 -23.07
N TYR A 163 3.05 1.01 -23.90
CA TYR A 163 2.59 0.33 -25.12
C TYR A 163 1.67 -0.85 -24.82
N LEU A 164 2.00 -1.65 -23.81
CA LEU A 164 1.17 -2.81 -23.40
C LEU A 164 -0.17 -2.34 -22.79
N VAL A 165 -0.15 -1.25 -22.03
CA VAL A 165 -1.37 -0.63 -21.48
C VAL A 165 -2.25 -0.10 -22.62
N ARG A 166 -1.68 0.58 -23.61
CA ARG A 166 -2.39 1.05 -24.81
C ARG A 166 -3.05 -0.11 -25.55
N ASP A 167 -2.29 -1.15 -25.85
CA ASP A 167 -2.78 -2.29 -26.66
C ASP A 167 -3.88 -3.06 -25.90
N ALA A 168 -3.73 -3.21 -24.59
CA ALA A 168 -4.77 -3.78 -23.75
C ALA A 168 -6.03 -2.89 -23.70
N LEU A 169 -5.87 -1.57 -23.60
CA LEU A 169 -6.99 -0.63 -23.64
C LEU A 169 -7.77 -0.74 -24.95
N ILE A 170 -7.09 -0.72 -26.10
CA ILE A 170 -7.73 -0.88 -27.42
C ILE A 170 -8.52 -2.21 -27.47
N LYS A 171 -7.90 -3.29 -27.04
CA LYS A 171 -8.56 -4.61 -26.99
C LYS A 171 -9.80 -4.64 -26.09
N GLU A 172 -9.78 -3.90 -24.97
CA GLU A 172 -10.94 -3.80 -24.08
C GLU A 172 -12.07 -2.94 -24.71
N LEU A 173 -11.73 -1.87 -25.43
CA LEU A 173 -12.69 -1.05 -26.16
C LEU A 173 -13.33 -1.81 -27.32
N ASP A 174 -12.56 -2.63 -28.06
CA ASP A 174 -13.05 -3.42 -29.19
C ASP A 174 -14.09 -4.48 -28.78
N LYS A 175 -14.15 -4.84 -27.48
CA LYS A 175 -15.20 -5.72 -26.98
C LYS A 175 -16.60 -5.10 -27.00
N GLY A 176 -16.70 -3.78 -27.12
CA GLY A 176 -17.96 -3.04 -27.27
C GLY A 176 -18.90 -3.09 -26.06
N ASP A 177 -18.38 -3.44 -24.90
CA ASP A 177 -19.15 -3.61 -23.66
C ASP A 177 -18.72 -2.60 -22.55
N LEU A 178 -18.11 -1.50 -22.94
CA LEU A 178 -17.74 -0.36 -22.09
C LEU A 178 -18.64 0.83 -22.35
#